data_b84715fdbde45944d1ea340450703769
#
_entry.id   b84715fdbde45944d1ea340450703769
#
_cell.length_a   1.000
_cell.length_b   1.000
_cell.length_c   1.000
_cell.angle_alpha   90.00
_cell.angle_beta   90.00
_cell.angle_gamma   90.00
#
_symmetry.space_group_name_H-M   'P 1'
#
loop_
_entity.id
_entity.type
_entity.pdbx_description
1 polymer ?
#
loop_
_entity_poly.entity_id
_entity_poly.type
_entity_poly.pdbx_seq_one_letter_code
_entity_poly.pdbx_strand_id
1 'polypeptide(L)'
;MAQAVAWTYARAIVELGVRRKDLDEVVEAARELGAALHADRDLRQFLLSPVVGHRRVEITKLLEPVLPVSLIDALGVIMAHDRQSELPGILAGIAELADDVRGRVRVRVTTASPLAPDVQAHLTEAVARHLAAEVVLDPRVDPAIVGGMVIRYKDKFVDGSVTGRLAALKGRLLAHHLGSDYCNENQS
;
A
#
# COMPACT_ATOMS: atom_id res chain seq x y z
N MET A 1 -10.57 6.96 -12.09
CA MET A 1 -11.17 8.16 -11.42
C MET A 1 -11.46 7.91 -9.94
N ALA A 2 -12.01 6.78 -9.53
CA ALA A 2 -12.29 6.43 -8.13
C ALA A 2 -11.07 6.57 -7.20
N GLN A 3 -9.92 6.05 -7.61
CA GLN A 3 -8.69 6.09 -6.82
C GLN A 3 -8.20 7.52 -6.53
N ALA A 4 -8.32 8.45 -7.49
CA ALA A 4 -7.91 9.84 -7.29
C ALA A 4 -8.78 10.56 -6.26
N VAL A 5 -10.08 10.25 -6.22
CA VAL A 5 -11.02 10.80 -5.23
C VAL A 5 -10.69 10.26 -3.84
N ALA A 6 -10.47 8.95 -3.71
CA ALA A 6 -10.08 8.33 -2.43
C ALA A 6 -8.80 8.97 -1.85
N TRP A 7 -7.80 9.24 -2.69
CA TRP A 7 -6.56 9.91 -2.29
C TRP A 7 -6.77 11.35 -1.81
N THR A 8 -7.67 12.10 -2.43
CA THR A 8 -8.01 13.47 -1.99
C THR A 8 -8.60 13.48 -0.59
N TYR A 9 -9.55 12.57 -0.32
CA TYR A 9 -10.13 12.42 1.02
C TYR A 9 -9.10 11.94 2.04
N ALA A 10 -8.31 10.92 1.72
CA ALA A 10 -7.27 10.41 2.60
C ALA A 10 -6.26 11.50 2.99
N ARG A 11 -5.84 12.34 2.04
CA ARG A 11 -4.95 13.49 2.29
C ARG A 11 -5.57 14.48 3.26
N ALA A 12 -6.84 14.87 3.03
CA ALA A 12 -7.53 15.80 3.91
C ALA A 12 -7.65 15.27 5.35
N ILE A 13 -7.92 13.96 5.51
CA ILE A 13 -7.99 13.30 6.82
C ILE A 13 -6.64 13.31 7.53
N VAL A 14 -5.57 12.98 6.83
CA VAL A 14 -4.20 12.99 7.37
C VAL A 14 -3.80 14.42 7.78
N GLU A 15 -4.06 15.43 6.94
CA GLU A 15 -3.79 16.82 7.27
C GLU A 15 -4.60 17.29 8.50
N LEU A 16 -5.85 16.86 8.62
CA LEU A 16 -6.69 17.13 9.79
C LEU A 16 -6.13 16.48 11.05
N GLY A 17 -5.72 15.20 10.96
CA GLY A 17 -5.10 14.46 12.06
C GLY A 17 -3.78 15.11 12.53
N VAL A 18 -2.97 15.60 11.61
CA VAL A 18 -1.75 16.35 11.95
C VAL A 18 -2.08 17.64 12.71
N ARG A 19 -3.07 18.40 12.24
CA ARG A 19 -3.48 19.66 12.89
C ARG A 19 -4.06 19.45 14.28
N ARG A 20 -4.84 18.39 14.48
CA ARG A 20 -5.47 18.03 15.76
C ARG A 20 -4.56 17.23 16.68
N LYS A 21 -3.40 16.78 16.18
CA LYS A 21 -2.43 15.92 16.88
C LYS A 21 -3.00 14.55 17.28
N ASP A 22 -3.98 14.06 16.52
CA ASP A 22 -4.62 12.75 16.68
C ASP A 22 -4.31 11.78 15.53
N LEU A 23 -3.28 12.08 14.71
CA LEU A 23 -2.92 11.29 13.53
C LEU A 23 -2.67 9.81 13.83
N ASP A 24 -2.05 9.49 14.98
CA ASP A 24 -1.76 8.11 15.36
C ASP A 24 -3.03 7.33 15.63
N GLU A 25 -3.98 7.94 16.33
CA GLU A 25 -5.31 7.38 16.61
C GLU A 25 -6.10 7.20 15.31
N VAL A 26 -6.05 8.18 14.42
CA VAL A 26 -6.71 8.12 13.11
C VAL A 26 -6.17 6.97 12.25
N VAL A 27 -4.85 6.77 12.24
CA VAL A 27 -4.21 5.68 11.47
C VAL A 27 -4.59 4.31 12.03
N GLU A 28 -4.59 4.16 13.36
CA GLU A 28 -4.95 2.89 13.99
C GLU A 28 -6.43 2.57 13.77
N ALA A 29 -7.31 3.53 14.03
CA ALA A 29 -8.74 3.37 13.77
C ALA A 29 -9.05 3.10 12.28
N ALA A 30 -8.33 3.72 11.36
CA ALA A 30 -8.47 3.43 9.94
C ALA A 30 -8.04 2.00 9.58
N ARG A 31 -7.00 1.46 10.21
CA ARG A 31 -6.58 0.06 10.04
C ARG A 31 -7.60 -0.91 10.60
N GLU A 32 -8.08 -0.68 11.82
CA GLU A 32 -9.09 -1.51 12.46
C GLU A 32 -10.39 -1.55 11.65
N LEU A 33 -10.88 -0.37 11.24
CA LEU A 33 -12.08 -0.26 10.41
C LEU A 33 -11.87 -0.95 9.05
N GLY A 34 -10.70 -0.79 8.43
CA GLY A 34 -10.35 -1.47 7.19
C GLY A 34 -10.32 -2.99 7.36
N ALA A 35 -9.74 -3.50 8.43
CA ALA A 35 -9.72 -4.92 8.75
C ALA A 35 -11.14 -5.46 9.02
N ALA A 36 -11.97 -4.74 9.77
CA ALA A 36 -13.36 -5.09 10.03
C ALA A 36 -14.19 -5.16 8.72
N LEU A 37 -14.01 -4.20 7.81
CA LEU A 37 -14.65 -4.21 6.50
C LEU A 37 -14.22 -5.39 5.61
N HIS A 38 -13.02 -5.92 5.81
CA HIS A 38 -12.55 -7.12 5.10
C HIS A 38 -13.09 -8.40 5.73
N ALA A 39 -13.16 -8.46 7.05
CA ALA A 39 -13.57 -9.65 7.81
C ALA A 39 -15.09 -9.84 7.79
N ASP A 40 -15.87 -8.77 7.89
CA ASP A 40 -17.32 -8.80 8.00
C ASP A 40 -17.99 -8.27 6.73
N ARG A 41 -18.67 -9.18 6.03
CA ARG A 41 -19.39 -8.88 4.79
C ARG A 41 -20.63 -8.02 5.03
N ASP A 42 -21.32 -8.24 6.13
CA ASP A 42 -22.57 -7.54 6.46
C ASP A 42 -22.26 -6.10 6.86
N LEU A 43 -21.24 -5.89 7.68
CA LEU A 43 -20.70 -4.56 8.01
C LEU A 43 -20.27 -3.81 6.75
N ARG A 44 -19.56 -4.49 5.86
CA ARG A 44 -19.13 -3.90 4.58
C ARG A 44 -20.33 -3.50 3.72
N GLN A 45 -21.29 -4.38 3.54
CA GLN A 45 -22.48 -4.09 2.74
C GLN A 45 -23.30 -2.96 3.35
N PHE A 46 -23.41 -2.92 4.66
CA PHE A 46 -24.09 -1.85 5.39
C PHE A 46 -23.40 -0.50 5.18
N LEU A 47 -22.11 -0.38 5.51
CA LEU A 47 -21.39 0.91 5.45
C LEU A 47 -21.17 1.43 4.02
N LEU A 48 -21.08 0.55 3.02
CA LEU A 48 -20.93 0.95 1.62
C LEU A 48 -22.27 1.23 0.92
N SER A 49 -23.39 0.96 1.58
CA SER A 49 -24.72 1.19 1.01
C SER A 49 -25.06 2.69 0.93
N PRO A 50 -25.62 3.16 -0.19
CA PRO A 50 -26.07 4.55 -0.30
C PRO A 50 -27.15 4.94 0.73
N VAL A 51 -27.92 3.94 1.23
CA VAL A 51 -28.96 4.16 2.25
C VAL A 51 -28.38 4.70 3.56
N VAL A 52 -27.13 4.37 3.87
CA VAL A 52 -26.39 4.83 5.06
C VAL A 52 -26.18 6.35 5.05
N GLY A 53 -26.03 6.94 3.87
CA GLY A 53 -25.89 8.42 3.73
C GLY A 53 -27.05 9.19 4.34
N HIS A 54 -28.28 8.66 4.27
CA HIS A 54 -29.47 9.26 4.86
C HIS A 54 -29.51 9.17 6.41
N ARG A 55 -28.79 8.22 7.00
CA ARG A 55 -28.69 8.02 8.45
C ARG A 55 -27.34 8.44 9.03
N ARG A 56 -26.61 9.29 8.33
CA ARG A 56 -25.26 9.73 8.72
C ARG A 56 -25.14 10.17 10.18
N VAL A 57 -26.10 10.94 10.69
CA VAL A 57 -26.10 11.46 12.07
C VAL A 57 -26.22 10.37 13.10
N GLU A 58 -27.01 9.33 12.83
CA GLU A 58 -27.18 8.19 13.74
C GLU A 58 -25.90 7.34 13.76
N ILE A 59 -25.29 7.12 12.59
CA ILE A 59 -24.10 6.30 12.44
C ILE A 59 -22.88 7.00 13.03
N THR A 60 -22.69 8.29 12.80
CA THR A 60 -21.60 9.05 13.41
C THR A 60 -21.70 9.02 14.94
N LYS A 61 -22.90 9.18 15.51
CA LYS A 61 -23.10 9.07 16.97
C LYS A 61 -22.80 7.68 17.53
N LEU A 62 -23.10 6.61 16.78
CA LEU A 62 -22.77 5.25 17.19
C LEU A 62 -21.25 4.99 17.16
N LEU A 63 -20.53 5.66 16.28
CA LEU A 63 -19.08 5.50 16.10
C LEU A 63 -18.25 6.45 17.01
N GLU A 64 -18.86 7.53 17.54
CA GLU A 64 -18.19 8.48 18.44
C GLU A 64 -17.43 7.83 19.62
N PRO A 65 -17.91 6.79 20.30
CA PRO A 65 -17.17 6.17 21.39
C PRO A 65 -15.99 5.30 20.92
N VAL A 66 -15.88 4.98 19.63
CA VAL A 66 -14.93 4.00 19.09
C VAL A 66 -13.89 4.65 18.21
N LEU A 67 -14.26 5.71 17.48
CA LEU A 67 -13.39 6.32 16.49
C LEU A 67 -12.93 7.72 16.92
N PRO A 68 -11.73 8.17 16.52
CA PRO A 68 -11.25 9.52 16.77
C PRO A 68 -12.10 10.56 16.03
N VAL A 69 -12.23 11.75 16.62
CA VAL A 69 -13.10 12.82 16.14
C VAL A 69 -12.77 13.20 14.70
N SER A 70 -11.50 13.21 14.32
CA SER A 70 -11.07 13.55 12.96
C SER A 70 -11.60 12.53 11.93
N LEU A 71 -11.66 11.25 12.28
CA LEU A 71 -12.18 10.21 11.40
C LEU A 71 -13.71 10.25 11.31
N ILE A 72 -14.39 10.56 12.42
CA ILE A 72 -15.86 10.72 12.48
C ILE A 72 -16.30 11.87 11.59
N ASP A 73 -15.66 13.03 11.73
CA ASP A 73 -15.96 14.22 10.90
C ASP A 73 -15.78 13.89 9.41
N ALA A 74 -14.69 13.17 9.09
CA ALA A 74 -14.41 12.75 7.72
C ALA A 74 -15.46 11.76 7.18
N LEU A 75 -15.87 10.77 7.98
CA LEU A 75 -16.94 9.84 7.62
C LEU A 75 -18.26 10.59 7.36
N GLY A 76 -18.58 11.58 8.19
CA GLY A 76 -19.74 12.45 7.99
C GLY A 76 -19.72 13.18 6.64
N VAL A 77 -18.55 13.67 6.22
CA VAL A 77 -18.37 14.34 4.92
C VAL A 77 -18.45 13.34 3.77
N ILE A 78 -17.81 12.17 3.90
CA ILE A 78 -17.85 11.10 2.88
C ILE A 78 -19.29 10.66 2.63
N MET A 79 -20.07 10.47 3.70
CA MET A 79 -21.48 10.10 3.62
C MET A 79 -22.36 11.22 3.05
N ALA A 80 -22.04 12.49 3.35
CA ALA A 80 -22.77 13.64 2.80
C ALA A 80 -22.61 13.79 1.28
N HIS A 81 -21.52 13.28 0.74
CA HIS A 81 -21.23 13.32 -0.69
C HIS A 81 -21.50 11.99 -1.42
N ASP A 82 -22.16 11.04 -0.78
CA ASP A 82 -22.46 9.70 -1.32
C ASP A 82 -21.23 8.95 -1.84
N ARG A 83 -20.08 9.11 -1.11
CA ARG A 83 -18.79 8.49 -1.48
C ARG A 83 -18.42 7.28 -0.62
N GLN A 84 -19.38 6.63 0.02
CA GLN A 84 -19.15 5.46 0.89
C GLN A 84 -18.48 4.31 0.15
N SER A 85 -18.75 4.15 -1.14
CA SER A 85 -18.11 3.11 -1.98
C SER A 85 -16.58 3.24 -2.04
N GLU A 86 -16.05 4.46 -1.85
CA GLU A 86 -14.61 4.74 -1.86
C GLU A 86 -13.93 4.51 -0.49
N LEU A 87 -14.72 4.23 0.56
CA LEU A 87 -14.23 4.10 1.92
C LEU A 87 -13.04 3.12 2.07
N PRO A 88 -13.05 1.91 1.47
CA PRO A 88 -11.89 1.02 1.57
C PRO A 88 -10.60 1.62 0.99
N GLY A 89 -10.73 2.33 -0.14
CA GLY A 89 -9.61 3.02 -0.77
C GLY A 89 -9.11 4.21 0.05
N ILE A 90 -10.02 4.95 0.69
CA ILE A 90 -9.69 6.06 1.58
C ILE A 90 -8.92 5.57 2.81
N LEU A 91 -9.41 4.51 3.47
CA LEU A 91 -8.76 3.93 4.66
C LEU A 91 -7.35 3.40 4.34
N ALA A 92 -7.19 2.74 3.19
CA ALA A 92 -5.88 2.30 2.73
C ALA A 92 -4.93 3.49 2.46
N GLY A 93 -5.45 4.55 1.83
CA GLY A 93 -4.69 5.77 1.54
C GLY A 93 -4.25 6.54 2.77
N ILE A 94 -5.04 6.55 3.86
CA ILE A 94 -4.66 7.17 5.14
C ILE A 94 -3.36 6.58 5.67
N ALA A 95 -3.25 5.25 5.70
CA ALA A 95 -2.06 4.58 6.22
C ALA A 95 -0.81 4.89 5.38
N GLU A 96 -0.96 5.00 4.06
CA GLU A 96 0.14 5.29 3.14
C GLU A 96 0.61 6.75 3.26
N LEU A 97 -0.33 7.70 3.27
CA LEU A 97 -0.04 9.12 3.40
C LEU A 97 0.50 9.50 4.79
N ALA A 98 0.04 8.82 5.84
CA ALA A 98 0.56 9.04 7.20
C ALA A 98 2.04 8.63 7.31
N ASP A 99 2.44 7.54 6.64
CA ASP A 99 3.84 7.14 6.58
C ASP A 99 4.69 8.20 5.84
N ASP A 100 4.18 8.78 4.74
CA ASP A 100 4.86 9.86 4.02
C ASP A 100 5.04 11.12 4.89
N VAL A 101 4.00 11.51 5.65
CA VAL A 101 4.06 12.67 6.57
C VAL A 101 5.06 12.44 7.70
N ARG A 102 5.18 11.20 8.18
CA ARG A 102 6.18 10.80 9.20
C ARG A 102 7.59 10.67 8.63
N GLY A 103 7.78 10.87 7.32
CA GLY A 103 9.06 10.62 6.64
C GLY A 103 9.44 9.15 6.56
N ARG A 104 8.47 8.24 6.75
CA ARG A 104 8.64 6.80 6.63
C ARG A 104 8.50 6.37 5.18
N VAL A 105 9.37 5.48 4.75
CA VAL A 105 9.28 4.89 3.41
C VAL A 105 8.71 3.49 3.53
N ARG A 106 7.52 3.29 2.96
CA ARG A 106 6.94 1.94 2.88
C ARG A 106 7.63 1.15 1.77
N VAL A 107 8.17 0.00 2.15
CA VAL A 107 8.90 -0.88 1.24
C VAL A 107 8.17 -2.22 1.18
N ARG A 108 7.58 -2.52 0.04
CA ARG A 108 6.96 -3.82 -0.21
C ARG A 108 8.02 -4.81 -0.62
N VAL A 109 8.07 -5.92 0.10
CA VAL A 109 9.01 -7.02 -0.17
C VAL A 109 8.21 -8.28 -0.49
N THR A 110 8.35 -8.78 -1.72
CA THR A 110 7.71 -10.03 -2.15
C THR A 110 8.75 -11.14 -2.19
N THR A 111 8.45 -12.26 -1.52
CA THR A 111 9.34 -13.43 -1.41
C THR A 111 8.58 -14.71 -1.72
N ALA A 112 9.30 -15.78 -2.05
CA ALA A 112 8.71 -17.10 -2.33
C ALA A 112 8.15 -17.78 -1.07
N SER A 113 8.69 -17.48 0.12
CA SER A 113 8.30 -18.02 1.42
C SER A 113 8.27 -16.92 2.47
N PRO A 114 7.57 -17.10 3.59
CA PRO A 114 7.55 -16.13 4.67
C PRO A 114 8.97 -15.80 5.15
N LEU A 115 9.24 -14.51 5.37
CA LEU A 115 10.52 -14.05 5.91
C LEU A 115 10.61 -14.38 7.40
N ALA A 116 11.73 -14.95 7.82
CA ALA A 116 12.02 -15.12 9.23
C ALA A 116 12.21 -13.75 9.91
N PRO A 117 11.85 -13.58 11.20
CA PRO A 117 11.87 -12.27 11.88
C PRO A 117 13.26 -11.61 11.90
N ASP A 118 14.32 -12.41 12.04
CA ASP A 118 15.71 -11.96 11.99
C ASP A 118 16.10 -11.41 10.62
N VAL A 119 15.71 -12.10 9.55
CA VAL A 119 15.94 -11.65 8.16
C VAL A 119 15.15 -10.36 7.87
N GLN A 120 13.92 -10.26 8.39
CA GLN A 120 13.11 -9.07 8.25
C GLN A 120 13.77 -7.86 8.94
N ALA A 121 14.31 -8.05 10.15
CA ALA A 121 15.00 -7.01 10.89
C ALA A 121 16.26 -6.51 10.12
N HIS A 122 17.11 -7.44 9.67
CA HIS A 122 18.30 -7.12 8.89
C HIS A 122 17.98 -6.41 7.57
N LEU A 123 16.92 -6.84 6.89
CA LEU A 123 16.47 -6.22 5.64
C LEU A 123 15.98 -4.79 5.89
N THR A 124 15.20 -4.58 6.97
CA THR A 124 14.73 -3.25 7.37
C THR A 124 15.90 -2.31 7.58
N GLU A 125 16.91 -2.75 8.34
CA GLU A 125 18.10 -1.95 8.64
C GLU A 125 18.94 -1.65 7.37
N ALA A 126 19.12 -2.64 6.51
CA ALA A 126 19.88 -2.47 5.26
C ALA A 126 19.19 -1.48 4.32
N VAL A 127 17.86 -1.57 4.18
CA VAL A 127 17.08 -0.66 3.34
C VAL A 127 17.01 0.73 3.96
N ALA A 128 16.84 0.85 5.28
CA ALA A 128 16.84 2.13 5.99
C ALA A 128 18.16 2.88 5.80
N ARG A 129 19.30 2.19 5.90
CA ARG A 129 20.64 2.76 5.62
C ARG A 129 20.76 3.23 4.16
N HIS A 130 20.22 2.46 3.21
CA HIS A 130 20.31 2.82 1.79
C HIS A 130 19.42 4.02 1.43
N LEU A 131 18.24 4.13 2.05
CA LEU A 131 17.28 5.19 1.79
C LEU A 131 17.49 6.42 2.68
N ALA A 132 18.33 6.32 3.71
CA ALA A 132 18.52 7.34 4.76
C ALA A 132 17.18 7.81 5.35
N ALA A 133 16.23 6.89 5.53
CA ALA A 133 14.88 7.13 6.02
C ALA A 133 14.40 5.97 6.89
N GLU A 134 13.42 6.25 7.76
CA GLU A 134 12.73 5.19 8.49
C GLU A 134 11.93 4.32 7.52
N VAL A 135 12.06 3.00 7.63
CA VAL A 135 11.45 2.05 6.69
C VAL A 135 10.39 1.21 7.38
N VAL A 136 9.22 1.14 6.76
CA VAL A 136 8.15 0.21 7.13
C VAL A 136 8.10 -0.91 6.08
N LEU A 137 8.44 -2.15 6.46
CA LEU A 137 8.33 -3.29 5.56
C LEU A 137 6.89 -3.80 5.46
N ASP A 138 6.42 -4.04 4.22
CA ASP A 138 5.17 -4.74 3.90
C ASP A 138 5.54 -6.08 3.24
N PRO A 139 5.74 -7.17 4.02
CA PRO A 139 6.11 -8.47 3.47
C PRO A 139 4.91 -9.12 2.78
N ARG A 140 5.15 -9.64 1.57
CA ARG A 140 4.18 -10.41 0.79
C ARG A 140 4.81 -11.73 0.38
N VAL A 141 4.01 -12.77 0.36
CA VAL A 141 4.43 -14.08 -0.12
C VAL A 141 3.78 -14.35 -1.47
N ASP A 142 4.61 -14.62 -2.47
CA ASP A 142 4.16 -15.00 -3.80
C ASP A 142 4.94 -16.26 -4.24
N PRO A 143 4.29 -17.44 -4.25
CA PRO A 143 4.92 -18.68 -4.67
C PRO A 143 5.39 -18.70 -6.12
N ALA A 144 4.90 -17.79 -6.98
CA ALA A 144 5.36 -17.65 -8.36
C ALA A 144 6.82 -17.19 -8.47
N ILE A 145 7.34 -16.57 -7.41
CA ILE A 145 8.75 -16.24 -7.27
C ILE A 145 9.45 -17.51 -6.77
N VAL A 146 10.12 -18.26 -7.66
CA VAL A 146 10.80 -19.51 -7.33
C VAL A 146 11.85 -19.36 -6.22
N GLY A 147 12.43 -18.14 -6.08
CA GLY A 147 13.42 -17.80 -5.05
C GLY A 147 13.91 -16.38 -5.19
N GLY A 148 14.57 -15.88 -4.14
CA GLY A 148 15.01 -14.49 -4.03
C GLY A 148 13.91 -13.57 -3.52
N MET A 149 14.05 -12.26 -3.77
CA MET A 149 13.09 -11.23 -3.34
C MET A 149 12.91 -10.15 -4.39
N VAL A 150 11.72 -9.58 -4.40
CA VAL A 150 11.38 -8.40 -5.19
C VAL A 150 11.05 -7.27 -4.23
N ILE A 151 11.74 -6.15 -4.37
CA ILE A 151 11.57 -4.98 -3.51
C ILE A 151 10.94 -3.86 -4.34
N ARG A 152 9.86 -3.28 -3.84
CA ARG A 152 9.21 -2.12 -4.43
C ARG A 152 9.05 -1.01 -3.39
N TYR A 153 9.54 0.18 -3.71
CA TYR A 153 9.37 1.37 -2.88
C TYR A 153 9.20 2.60 -3.77
N LYS A 154 8.17 3.41 -3.48
CA LYS A 154 7.76 4.52 -4.35
C LYS A 154 7.66 4.05 -5.82
N ASP A 155 8.37 4.69 -6.73
CA ASP A 155 8.41 4.35 -8.16
C ASP A 155 9.57 3.41 -8.54
N LYS A 156 10.33 2.94 -7.56
CA LYS A 156 11.49 2.07 -7.78
C LYS A 156 11.13 0.60 -7.58
N PHE A 157 11.64 -0.21 -8.48
CA PHE A 157 11.49 -1.65 -8.49
C PHE A 157 12.87 -2.31 -8.58
N VAL A 158 13.16 -3.17 -7.63
CA VAL A 158 14.41 -3.94 -7.59
C VAL A 158 14.07 -5.42 -7.60
N ASP A 159 14.35 -6.08 -8.72
CA ASP A 159 14.14 -7.52 -8.90
C ASP A 159 15.41 -8.29 -8.60
N GLY A 160 15.44 -8.94 -7.44
CA GLY A 160 16.48 -9.88 -7.02
C GLY A 160 16.03 -11.34 -7.16
N SER A 161 14.91 -11.64 -7.84
CA SER A 161 14.40 -12.99 -8.01
C SER A 161 15.29 -13.86 -8.90
N VAL A 162 15.25 -15.18 -8.67
CA VAL A 162 15.93 -16.16 -9.51
C VAL A 162 15.36 -16.13 -10.94
N THR A 163 14.05 -15.98 -11.07
CA THR A 163 13.36 -15.87 -12.35
C THR A 163 13.81 -14.63 -13.14
N GLY A 164 13.94 -13.48 -12.50
CA GLY A 164 14.45 -12.25 -13.12
C GLY A 164 15.91 -12.40 -13.59
N ARG A 165 16.77 -13.02 -12.76
CA ARG A 165 18.16 -13.29 -13.13
C ARG A 165 18.28 -14.26 -14.32
N LEU A 166 17.46 -15.31 -14.36
CA LEU A 166 17.42 -16.26 -15.48
C LEU A 166 16.91 -15.58 -16.75
N ALA A 167 15.88 -14.74 -16.66
CA ALA A 167 15.38 -13.99 -17.81
C ALA A 167 16.43 -13.01 -18.36
N ALA A 168 17.14 -12.31 -17.49
CA ALA A 168 18.23 -11.42 -17.86
C ALA A 168 19.40 -12.18 -18.53
N LEU A 169 19.77 -13.36 -18.01
CA LEU A 169 20.79 -14.21 -18.59
C LEU A 169 20.38 -14.73 -19.98
N LYS A 170 19.15 -15.22 -20.11
CA LYS A 170 18.58 -15.64 -21.39
C LYS A 170 18.61 -14.51 -22.42
N GLY A 171 18.23 -13.30 -22.02
CA GLY A 171 18.28 -12.12 -22.90
C GLY A 171 19.70 -11.80 -23.38
N ARG A 172 20.71 -11.90 -22.49
CA ARG A 172 22.14 -11.71 -22.85
C ARG A 172 22.65 -12.76 -23.81
N LEU A 173 22.29 -14.03 -23.61
CA LEU A 173 22.70 -15.13 -24.50
C LEU A 173 22.08 -14.98 -25.89
N LEU A 174 20.79 -14.61 -25.98
CA LEU A 174 20.13 -14.39 -27.26
C LEU A 174 20.70 -13.15 -28.00
N ALA A 175 20.99 -12.07 -27.29
CA ALA A 175 21.60 -10.87 -27.88
C ALA A 175 23.02 -11.16 -28.41
N HIS A 176 23.77 -12.03 -27.74
CA HIS A 176 25.11 -12.43 -28.19
C HIS A 176 25.04 -13.33 -29.43
N HIS A 177 24.03 -14.20 -29.52
CA HIS A 177 23.87 -15.10 -30.67
C HIS A 177 23.46 -14.35 -31.94
N LEU A 178 22.60 -13.35 -31.83
CA LEU A 178 22.15 -12.51 -32.93
C LEU A 178 23.23 -11.53 -33.44
N GLY A 179 24.23 -11.19 -32.61
CA GLY A 179 25.36 -10.33 -33.01
C GLY A 179 26.47 -11.07 -33.77
N SER A 180 26.50 -12.39 -33.66
CA SER A 180 27.55 -13.21 -34.28
C SER A 180 27.25 -13.55 -35.76
N ASP A 181 25.98 -13.58 -36.16
CA ASP A 181 25.59 -14.00 -37.51
C ASP A 181 25.69 -12.89 -38.57
N TYR A 182 25.81 -11.63 -38.16
CA TYR A 182 25.92 -10.49 -39.08
C TYR A 182 27.36 -10.15 -39.50
N CYS A 183 28.37 -10.76 -38.90
CA CYS A 183 29.78 -10.46 -39.24
C CYS A 183 30.41 -11.44 -40.24
N ASN A 184 29.69 -12.46 -40.74
CA ASN A 184 30.30 -13.51 -41.58
C ASN A 184 29.88 -13.52 -43.04
N GLU A 185 29.10 -12.56 -43.54
CA GLU A 185 28.64 -12.51 -44.94
C GLU A 185 29.28 -11.45 -45.82
N ASN A 186 30.35 -10.78 -45.39
CA ASN A 186 30.95 -9.71 -46.18
C ASN A 186 32.47 -9.88 -46.46
N GLN A 187 32.95 -11.12 -46.65
CA GLN A 187 34.26 -11.39 -47.20
C GLN A 187 34.15 -12.55 -48.22
N SER A 188 33.72 -12.22 -49.44
CA SER A 188 34.04 -12.95 -50.68
C SER A 188 33.93 -12.02 -51.86
#